data_b1577359408c86c39337428d5ee7df5f
#
_entry.id   b1577359408c86c39337428d5ee7df5f
#
_cell.length_a   1.000
_cell.length_b   1.000
_cell.length_c   1.000
_cell.angle_alpha   90.00
_cell.angle_beta   90.00
_cell.angle_gamma   90.00
#
_symmetry.space_group_name_H-M   'P 1'
#
loop_
_entity.id
_entity.type
_entity.pdbx_description
1 polymer ?
#
loop_
_entity_poly.entity_id
_entity_poly.type
_entity_poly.pdbx_seq_one_letter_code
_entity_poly.pdbx_strand_id
1 'polypeptide(L)'
;MLCDPAKRAIYDQYGYEGLRDGIPDPNGGTQPGYEYKQNAQDIFESFFGTSNPFASFGFGSSQPFANRLNKPGLKIMEPEVRKVECTLTELYNGCTKSFSVKRKRFNADKELVDNEKILTINIQPGWKQGTKITFPAEGDESLDCTTPDIVFVIEEKPDPSLGYCREGNNLIYTYQISLADALSDCSLQVPTLDDRLLSFACPEVVSPYYEKKIIGDGMPISKSPGSKGDLIIRFHILFPKYLNGTKKLKIRELIANEELQA
;
A
#
# COMPACT_ATOMS: atom_id res chain seq x y z
N MET A 1 -14.17 -16.29 36.06
CA MET A 1 -14.27 -16.54 37.51
C MET A 1 -15.71 -16.54 38.04
N LEU A 2 -16.49 -15.52 37.79
CA LEU A 2 -17.88 -15.40 38.27
C LEU A 2 -18.93 -16.16 37.43
N CYS A 3 -18.52 -16.89 36.39
CA CYS A 3 -19.41 -17.75 35.59
C CYS A 3 -19.68 -19.11 36.26
N ASP A 4 -18.88 -19.47 37.26
CA ASP A 4 -19.07 -20.69 38.04
C ASP A 4 -19.98 -20.38 39.21
N PRO A 5 -21.18 -21.01 39.30
CA PRO A 5 -22.15 -20.71 40.36
C PRO A 5 -21.61 -20.96 41.76
N ALA A 6 -20.73 -21.94 41.95
CA ALA A 6 -20.12 -22.23 43.25
C ALA A 6 -19.16 -21.12 43.70
N LYS A 7 -18.34 -20.63 42.81
CA LYS A 7 -17.40 -19.53 43.07
C LYS A 7 -18.12 -18.19 43.25
N ARG A 8 -19.22 -18.00 42.53
CA ARG A 8 -20.07 -16.83 42.69
C ARG A 8 -20.73 -16.79 44.08
N ALA A 9 -21.24 -17.91 44.57
CA ALA A 9 -21.82 -18.01 45.93
C ALA A 9 -20.77 -17.68 47.02
N ILE A 10 -19.54 -18.15 46.86
CA ILE A 10 -18.43 -17.83 47.77
C ILE A 10 -18.08 -16.33 47.70
N TYR A 11 -18.06 -15.74 46.52
CA TYR A 11 -17.80 -14.31 46.34
C TYR A 11 -18.90 -13.44 46.98
N ASP A 12 -20.15 -13.82 46.77
CA ASP A 12 -21.30 -13.08 47.29
C ASP A 12 -21.37 -13.12 48.82
N GLN A 13 -20.81 -14.17 49.44
CA GLN A 13 -20.86 -14.39 50.89
C GLN A 13 -19.59 -13.89 51.63
N TYR A 14 -18.40 -14.06 51.05
CA TYR A 14 -17.11 -13.82 51.70
C TYR A 14 -16.23 -12.80 50.95
N GLY A 15 -16.73 -12.24 49.85
CA GLY A 15 -16.01 -11.28 49.06
C GLY A 15 -14.77 -11.84 48.34
N TYR A 16 -13.90 -10.94 47.90
CA TYR A 16 -12.66 -11.29 47.20
C TYR A 16 -11.66 -12.07 48.06
N GLU A 17 -11.64 -11.76 49.40
CA GLU A 17 -10.73 -12.41 50.36
C GLU A 17 -11.07 -13.88 50.54
N GLY A 18 -12.36 -14.24 50.60
CA GLY A 18 -12.80 -15.63 50.70
C GLY A 18 -12.45 -16.47 49.47
N LEU A 19 -12.41 -15.85 48.27
CA LEU A 19 -11.95 -16.52 47.06
C LEU A 19 -10.43 -16.71 47.04
N ARG A 20 -9.67 -15.76 47.59
CA ARG A 20 -8.19 -15.79 47.55
C ARG A 20 -7.62 -16.69 48.66
N ASP A 21 -8.05 -16.50 49.89
CA ASP A 21 -7.43 -17.10 51.05
C ASP A 21 -8.15 -18.40 51.50
N GLY A 22 -9.30 -18.68 50.88
CA GLY A 22 -10.13 -19.84 51.21
C GLY A 22 -11.18 -19.55 52.28
N ILE A 23 -12.12 -20.48 52.46
CA ILE A 23 -13.21 -20.37 53.42
C ILE A 23 -13.06 -21.42 54.52
N PRO A 24 -13.43 -21.10 55.80
CA PRO A 24 -13.44 -22.08 56.85
C PRO A 24 -14.52 -23.14 56.60
N ASP A 25 -14.13 -24.41 56.67
CA ASP A 25 -15.03 -25.53 56.51
C ASP A 25 -15.77 -25.79 57.95
N PRO A 26 -17.08 -26.07 57.92
CA PRO A 26 -17.83 -26.37 59.13
C PRO A 26 -17.25 -27.52 59.96
N ASN A 27 -16.37 -28.36 59.41
CA ASN A 27 -15.70 -29.47 60.06
C ASN A 27 -14.29 -29.15 60.61
N GLY A 28 -13.90 -27.86 60.68
CA GLY A 28 -12.63 -27.42 61.29
C GLY A 28 -11.45 -27.44 60.36
N GLY A 29 -11.66 -27.57 59.03
CA GLY A 29 -10.67 -27.42 57.97
C GLY A 29 -10.78 -26.07 57.26
N THR A 30 -9.79 -25.72 56.48
CA THR A 30 -9.85 -24.57 55.57
C THR A 30 -9.87 -25.09 54.12
N GLN A 31 -10.92 -24.80 53.38
CA GLN A 31 -10.90 -25.07 51.93
C GLN A 31 -9.90 -24.13 51.29
N PRO A 32 -8.95 -24.64 50.50
CA PRO A 32 -7.92 -23.79 49.86
C PRO A 32 -8.56 -22.78 48.93
N GLY A 33 -8.09 -21.53 49.01
CA GLY A 33 -8.49 -20.45 48.14
C GLY A 33 -8.13 -20.74 46.70
N TYR A 34 -8.72 -19.99 45.79
CA TYR A 34 -8.41 -20.08 44.38
C TYR A 34 -7.05 -19.44 44.10
N GLU A 35 -6.05 -20.27 43.91
CA GLU A 35 -4.75 -19.82 43.42
C GLU A 35 -4.85 -19.54 41.92
N TYR A 36 -4.64 -18.27 41.53
CA TYR A 36 -4.57 -17.87 40.13
C TYR A 36 -3.32 -18.50 39.50
N LYS A 37 -3.47 -19.69 38.94
CA LYS A 37 -2.45 -20.24 38.05
C LYS A 37 -2.42 -19.37 36.83
N GLN A 38 -1.28 -18.73 36.53
CA GLN A 38 -1.04 -17.84 35.37
C GLN A 38 -1.12 -18.63 34.04
N ASN A 39 -2.29 -19.19 33.76
CA ASN A 39 -2.56 -19.91 32.52
C ASN A 39 -3.28 -18.99 31.50
N ALA A 40 -3.17 -17.67 31.66
CA ALA A 40 -3.76 -16.74 30.68
C ALA A 40 -3.20 -17.00 29.30
N GLN A 41 -1.94 -17.39 29.21
CA GLN A 41 -1.27 -17.71 27.97
C GLN A 41 -1.77 -19.04 27.37
N ASP A 42 -1.90 -20.06 28.20
CA ASP A 42 -2.41 -21.38 27.78
C ASP A 42 -3.89 -21.32 27.36
N ILE A 43 -4.71 -20.55 28.10
CA ILE A 43 -6.13 -20.32 27.76
C ILE A 43 -6.23 -19.53 26.45
N PHE A 44 -5.36 -18.55 26.27
CA PHE A 44 -5.29 -17.73 25.07
C PHE A 44 -4.83 -18.57 23.87
N GLU A 45 -3.80 -19.40 24.02
CA GLU A 45 -3.32 -20.31 22.99
C GLU A 45 -4.34 -21.41 22.65
N SER A 46 -5.08 -21.91 23.62
CA SER A 46 -6.13 -22.91 23.37
C SER A 46 -7.35 -22.33 22.66
N PHE A 47 -7.66 -21.05 22.85
CA PHE A 47 -8.80 -20.39 22.23
C PHE A 47 -8.45 -19.86 20.83
N PHE A 48 -7.27 -19.27 20.66
CA PHE A 48 -6.83 -18.66 19.40
C PHE A 48 -5.91 -19.56 18.57
N GLY A 49 -5.46 -20.70 19.13
CA GLY A 49 -4.56 -21.63 18.43
C GLY A 49 -3.14 -21.12 18.20
N THR A 50 -2.83 -19.89 18.66
CA THR A 50 -1.51 -19.27 18.49
C THR A 50 -1.20 -18.34 19.67
N SER A 51 0.08 -18.20 20.01
CA SER A 51 0.58 -17.23 21.02
C SER A 51 0.43 -15.76 20.58
N ASN A 52 0.09 -15.48 19.32
CA ASN A 52 -0.09 -14.14 18.80
C ASN A 52 -1.30 -14.05 17.84
N PRO A 53 -2.51 -13.65 18.31
CA PRO A 53 -3.71 -13.55 17.48
C PRO A 53 -3.63 -12.43 16.44
N PHE A 54 -2.76 -11.43 16.67
CA PHE A 54 -2.54 -10.36 15.70
C PHE A 54 -1.75 -10.82 14.45
N ALA A 55 -1.07 -11.97 14.53
CA ALA A 55 -0.48 -12.60 13.36
C ALA A 55 -1.54 -13.17 12.39
N SER A 56 -2.73 -13.48 12.87
CA SER A 56 -3.87 -13.97 12.06
C SER A 56 -4.79 -12.85 11.57
N PHE A 57 -4.83 -11.71 12.26
CA PHE A 57 -5.51 -10.51 11.80
C PHE A 57 -4.53 -9.69 10.97
N GLY A 58 -4.54 -9.89 9.67
CA GLY A 58 -3.72 -9.30 8.61
C GLY A 58 -3.39 -7.81 8.65
N PHE A 59 -2.81 -7.35 9.76
CA PHE A 59 -2.08 -6.10 9.78
C PHE A 59 -0.61 -6.39 9.48
N GLY A 60 -0.29 -6.54 8.19
CA GLY A 60 1.10 -6.47 7.71
C GLY A 60 1.73 -7.73 7.14
N SER A 61 1.04 -8.87 7.04
CA SER A 61 1.50 -9.94 6.14
C SER A 61 0.36 -10.90 5.83
N SER A 62 -0.08 -10.89 4.58
CA SER A 62 -0.92 -11.92 3.99
C SER A 62 -0.23 -13.27 4.14
N GLN A 63 -0.65 -14.08 5.10
CA GLN A 63 -0.16 -15.44 5.19
C GLN A 63 -1.20 -16.45 5.62
N PRO A 64 -1.43 -17.46 4.81
CA PRO A 64 -1.83 -18.78 5.25
C PRO A 64 -0.58 -19.66 5.51
N PHE A 65 0.39 -19.18 6.33
CA PHE A 65 1.58 -20.00 6.68
C PHE A 65 1.27 -21.14 7.66
N ALA A 66 0.21 -21.04 8.44
CA ALA A 66 -0.09 -22.00 9.51
C ALA A 66 -0.32 -23.44 9.02
N ASN A 67 -0.78 -23.63 7.77
CA ASN A 67 -1.04 -24.97 7.25
C ASN A 67 0.20 -25.67 6.65
N ARG A 68 1.33 -24.96 6.52
CA ARG A 68 2.57 -25.56 5.96
C ARG A 68 3.54 -26.08 7.03
N LEU A 69 3.36 -25.70 8.29
CA LEU A 69 4.25 -26.08 9.41
C LEU A 69 4.10 -27.52 9.90
N ASN A 70 3.16 -28.31 9.37
CA ASN A 70 2.87 -29.66 9.85
C ASN A 70 3.69 -30.79 9.21
N LYS A 71 4.80 -30.48 8.53
CA LYS A 71 5.81 -31.50 8.22
C LYS A 71 7.03 -31.30 9.11
N PRO A 72 7.22 -32.11 10.17
CA PRO A 72 8.39 -31.99 11.03
C PRO A 72 9.65 -32.34 10.22
N GLY A 73 10.54 -31.36 10.11
CA GLY A 73 11.88 -31.57 9.54
C GLY A 73 12.23 -30.79 8.27
N LEU A 74 11.26 -30.16 7.57
CA LEU A 74 11.57 -29.38 6.36
C LEU A 74 11.95 -27.94 6.72
N LYS A 75 13.07 -27.47 6.18
CA LYS A 75 13.48 -26.06 6.31
C LYS A 75 12.56 -25.19 5.46
N ILE A 76 12.13 -24.05 6.01
CA ILE A 76 11.35 -23.05 5.28
C ILE A 76 12.34 -22.24 4.45
N MET A 77 12.11 -22.20 3.12
CA MET A 77 12.87 -21.31 2.23
C MET A 77 12.23 -19.93 2.18
N GLU A 78 13.07 -18.91 2.05
CA GLU A 78 12.61 -17.54 1.83
C GLU A 78 11.94 -17.41 0.45
N PRO A 79 10.89 -16.58 0.33
CA PRO A 79 10.21 -16.35 -0.93
C PRO A 79 11.13 -15.66 -1.94
N GLU A 80 11.05 -16.09 -3.19
CA GLU A 80 11.75 -15.41 -4.29
C GLU A 80 11.01 -14.14 -4.68
N VAL A 81 11.69 -12.98 -4.54
CA VAL A 81 11.11 -11.68 -4.86
C VAL A 81 11.52 -11.26 -6.27
N ARG A 82 10.52 -10.99 -7.14
CA ARG A 82 10.72 -10.48 -8.50
C ARG A 82 10.03 -9.13 -8.65
N LYS A 83 10.71 -8.16 -9.26
CA LYS A 83 10.18 -6.85 -9.55
C LYS A 83 9.40 -6.86 -10.85
N VAL A 84 8.25 -6.17 -10.85
CA VAL A 84 7.41 -5.96 -12.03
C VAL A 84 7.34 -4.47 -12.31
N GLU A 85 8.05 -4.04 -13.34
CA GLU A 85 7.99 -2.65 -13.79
C GLU A 85 6.66 -2.38 -14.49
N CYS A 86 5.98 -1.32 -14.05
CA CYS A 86 4.72 -0.86 -14.60
C CYS A 86 4.79 0.63 -14.90
N THR A 87 4.32 1.05 -16.06
CA THR A 87 4.18 2.46 -16.39
C THR A 87 2.97 3.08 -15.67
N LEU A 88 2.95 4.41 -15.54
CA LEU A 88 1.80 5.12 -14.96
C LEU A 88 0.51 4.83 -15.72
N THR A 89 0.57 4.73 -17.04
CA THR A 89 -0.58 4.41 -17.90
C THR A 89 -1.12 3.00 -17.60
N GLU A 90 -0.22 2.01 -17.42
CA GLU A 90 -0.60 0.65 -17.06
C GLU A 90 -1.24 0.57 -15.66
N LEU A 91 -0.73 1.36 -14.70
CA LEU A 91 -1.29 1.44 -13.36
C LEU A 91 -2.61 2.24 -13.31
N TYR A 92 -2.82 3.13 -14.29
CA TYR A 92 -4.06 3.90 -14.41
C TYR A 92 -5.18 3.07 -15.00
N ASN A 93 -4.94 2.42 -16.14
CA ASN A 93 -5.93 1.64 -16.87
C ASN A 93 -6.08 0.21 -16.35
N GLY A 94 -5.03 -0.30 -15.70
CA GLY A 94 -4.87 -1.71 -15.42
C GLY A 94 -4.33 -2.46 -16.65
N CYS A 95 -3.63 -3.54 -16.40
CA CYS A 95 -3.11 -4.40 -17.46
C CYS A 95 -2.89 -5.83 -16.97
N THR A 96 -2.73 -6.75 -17.91
CA THR A 96 -2.36 -8.13 -17.61
C THR A 96 -0.95 -8.38 -18.11
N LYS A 97 -0.05 -8.81 -17.21
CA LYS A 97 1.32 -9.19 -17.56
C LYS A 97 1.54 -10.66 -17.29
N SER A 98 2.18 -11.35 -18.23
CA SER A 98 2.53 -12.78 -18.12
C SER A 98 4.04 -12.91 -18.03
N PHE A 99 4.49 -13.68 -17.04
CA PHE A 99 5.90 -13.96 -16.79
C PHE A 99 6.16 -15.45 -16.90
N SER A 100 7.13 -15.83 -17.73
CA SER A 100 7.64 -17.18 -17.76
C SER A 100 8.59 -17.38 -16.59
N VAL A 101 8.30 -18.37 -15.77
CA VAL A 101 9.11 -18.76 -14.62
C VAL A 101 9.68 -20.16 -14.89
N LYS A 102 10.99 -20.24 -14.98
CA LYS A 102 11.72 -21.49 -15.00
C LYS A 102 11.92 -21.96 -13.57
N ARG A 103 11.52 -23.18 -13.28
CA ARG A 103 11.59 -23.77 -11.96
C ARG A 103 11.97 -25.24 -12.05
N LYS A 104 12.61 -25.75 -11.02
CA LYS A 104 12.98 -27.15 -10.89
C LYS A 104 11.88 -27.90 -10.16
N ARG A 105 11.40 -28.98 -10.75
CA ARG A 105 10.38 -29.88 -10.20
C ARG A 105 10.84 -31.32 -10.23
N PHE A 106 10.41 -32.10 -9.24
CA PHE A 106 10.64 -33.54 -9.24
C PHE A 106 9.67 -34.24 -10.19
N ASN A 107 10.23 -35.08 -11.06
CA ASN A 107 9.47 -35.97 -11.91
C ASN A 107 8.98 -37.21 -11.11
N ALA A 108 8.15 -38.05 -11.71
CA ALA A 108 7.70 -39.32 -11.12
C ALA A 108 8.86 -40.20 -10.65
N ASP A 109 10.00 -40.13 -11.33
CA ASP A 109 11.23 -40.86 -11.04
C ASP A 109 12.14 -40.19 -9.98
N LYS A 110 11.65 -39.09 -9.33
CA LYS A 110 12.38 -38.26 -8.36
C LYS A 110 13.61 -37.55 -8.93
N GLU A 111 13.68 -37.36 -10.22
CA GLU A 111 14.70 -36.55 -10.87
C GLU A 111 14.25 -35.10 -10.98
N LEU A 112 15.17 -34.15 -10.77
CA LEU A 112 14.94 -32.74 -10.95
C LEU A 112 14.91 -32.41 -12.43
N VAL A 113 13.76 -31.92 -12.91
CA VAL A 113 13.56 -31.51 -14.30
C VAL A 113 13.22 -30.04 -14.33
N ASP A 114 13.78 -29.31 -15.28
CA ASP A 114 13.44 -27.92 -15.54
C ASP A 114 12.02 -27.85 -16.11
N ASN A 115 11.14 -27.13 -15.41
CA ASN A 115 9.75 -26.89 -15.80
C ASN A 115 9.54 -25.39 -15.99
N GLU A 116 8.95 -25.01 -17.09
CA GLU A 116 8.59 -23.63 -17.38
C GLU A 116 7.09 -23.43 -17.16
N LYS A 117 6.73 -22.43 -16.36
CA LYS A 117 5.34 -22.07 -16.11
C LYS A 117 5.11 -20.59 -16.36
N ILE A 118 4.02 -20.29 -17.04
CA ILE A 118 3.57 -18.91 -17.24
C ILE A 118 2.71 -18.51 -16.07
N LEU A 119 3.13 -17.48 -15.33
CA LEU A 119 2.35 -16.84 -14.27
C LEU A 119 1.78 -15.54 -14.79
N THR A 120 0.47 -15.40 -14.70
CA THR A 120 -0.25 -14.22 -15.17
C THR A 120 -0.66 -13.34 -14.00
N ILE A 121 -0.34 -12.07 -14.07
CA ILE A 121 -0.65 -11.05 -13.07
C ILE A 121 -1.64 -10.07 -13.67
N ASN A 122 -2.82 -9.96 -13.07
CA ASN A 122 -3.82 -8.95 -13.42
C ASN A 122 -3.62 -7.71 -12.54
N ILE A 123 -2.97 -6.69 -13.08
CA ILE A 123 -2.72 -5.42 -12.42
C ILE A 123 -4.01 -4.60 -12.46
N GLN A 124 -4.55 -4.31 -11.29
CA GLN A 124 -5.78 -3.54 -11.18
C GLN A 124 -5.48 -2.03 -11.19
N PRO A 125 -6.40 -1.21 -11.73
CA PRO A 125 -6.28 0.23 -11.71
C PRO A 125 -6.03 0.77 -10.30
N GLY A 126 -5.09 1.70 -10.18
CA GLY A 126 -4.77 2.35 -8.92
C GLY A 126 -3.81 1.62 -7.99
N TRP A 127 -3.29 0.46 -8.37
CA TRP A 127 -2.26 -0.20 -7.56
C TRP A 127 -1.07 0.72 -7.35
N LYS A 128 -0.46 0.58 -6.16
CA LYS A 128 0.68 1.41 -5.75
C LYS A 128 1.98 0.63 -5.86
N GLN A 129 3.06 1.37 -5.99
CA GLN A 129 4.41 0.82 -5.84
C GLN A 129 4.52 0.05 -4.52
N GLY A 130 5.21 -1.09 -4.56
CA GLY A 130 5.37 -1.99 -3.41
C GLY A 130 4.20 -2.96 -3.20
N THR A 131 3.16 -2.95 -4.05
CA THR A 131 2.10 -3.96 -4.01
C THR A 131 2.70 -5.33 -4.30
N LYS A 132 2.45 -6.30 -3.41
CA LYS A 132 2.98 -7.66 -3.48
C LYS A 132 1.90 -8.64 -3.95
N ILE A 133 2.26 -9.49 -4.91
CA ILE A 133 1.42 -10.57 -5.41
C ILE A 133 2.17 -11.86 -5.16
N THR A 134 1.63 -12.73 -4.33
CA THR A 134 2.27 -13.99 -3.95
C THR A 134 1.65 -15.15 -4.72
N PHE A 135 2.51 -15.92 -5.38
CA PHE A 135 2.18 -17.20 -5.97
C PHE A 135 2.73 -18.30 -5.08
N PRO A 136 1.87 -19.01 -4.35
CA PRO A 136 2.30 -19.98 -3.36
C PRO A 136 2.90 -21.21 -4.01
N ALA A 137 4.06 -21.69 -3.48
CA ALA A 137 4.76 -22.90 -3.88
C ALA A 137 5.10 -22.97 -5.39
N GLU A 138 5.43 -21.84 -6.00
CA GLU A 138 5.80 -21.76 -7.42
C GLU A 138 7.32 -21.67 -7.65
N GLY A 139 8.14 -21.66 -6.59
CA GLY A 139 9.61 -21.71 -6.69
C GLY A 139 10.15 -23.11 -6.90
N ASP A 140 11.45 -23.29 -6.76
CA ASP A 140 12.17 -24.56 -6.95
C ASP A 140 11.83 -25.58 -5.86
N GLU A 141 11.59 -26.82 -6.24
CA GLU A 141 11.44 -27.93 -5.30
C GLU A 141 12.79 -28.44 -4.80
N SER A 142 12.86 -28.76 -3.51
CA SER A 142 13.99 -29.41 -2.86
C SER A 142 13.50 -30.52 -1.94
N LEU A 143 14.32 -31.56 -1.74
CA LEU A 143 13.96 -32.68 -0.86
C LEU A 143 13.93 -32.30 0.61
N ASP A 144 14.80 -31.35 1.00
CA ASP A 144 15.01 -30.98 2.41
C ASP A 144 14.26 -29.71 2.84
N CYS A 145 13.60 -29.01 1.89
CA CYS A 145 12.99 -27.73 2.12
C CYS A 145 11.56 -27.66 1.57
N THR A 146 10.77 -26.76 2.14
CA THR A 146 9.47 -26.42 1.55
C THR A 146 9.67 -25.62 0.27
N THR A 147 8.86 -25.89 -0.75
CA THR A 147 8.87 -25.12 -2.00
C THR A 147 8.61 -23.65 -1.70
N PRO A 148 9.51 -22.72 -2.07
CA PRO A 148 9.34 -21.31 -1.79
C PRO A 148 8.21 -20.70 -2.63
N ASP A 149 7.66 -19.60 -2.11
CA ASP A 149 6.70 -18.79 -2.84
C ASP A 149 7.45 -17.83 -3.78
N ILE A 150 6.81 -17.47 -4.89
CA ILE A 150 7.28 -16.38 -5.75
C ILE A 150 6.44 -15.15 -5.45
N VAL A 151 7.10 -14.07 -5.08
CA VAL A 151 6.46 -12.78 -4.77
C VAL A 151 6.82 -11.76 -5.83
N PHE A 152 5.83 -11.32 -6.59
CA PHE A 152 6.00 -10.21 -7.50
C PHE A 152 5.71 -8.89 -6.77
N VAL A 153 6.62 -7.93 -6.92
CA VAL A 153 6.49 -6.59 -6.33
C VAL A 153 6.37 -5.58 -7.44
N ILE A 154 5.27 -4.81 -7.42
CA ILE A 154 5.04 -3.75 -8.40
C ILE A 154 6.04 -2.61 -8.16
N GLU A 155 6.74 -2.22 -9.20
CA GLU A 155 7.63 -1.05 -9.23
C GLU A 155 7.15 -0.09 -10.31
N GLU A 156 7.03 1.18 -9.95
CA GLU A 156 6.61 2.21 -10.91
C GLU A 156 7.81 2.62 -11.76
N LYS A 157 7.65 2.48 -13.07
CA LYS A 157 8.65 2.92 -14.03
C LYS A 157 8.42 4.39 -14.37
N PRO A 158 9.36 5.30 -14.04
CA PRO A 158 9.23 6.69 -14.40
C PRO A 158 9.27 6.85 -15.92
N ASP A 159 8.32 7.59 -16.44
CA ASP A 159 8.29 7.96 -17.84
C ASP A 159 8.38 9.49 -17.98
N PRO A 160 9.58 10.05 -18.18
CA PRO A 160 9.77 11.50 -18.33
C PRO A 160 9.05 12.09 -19.54
N SER A 161 8.75 11.28 -20.55
CA SER A 161 8.10 11.75 -21.79
C SER A 161 6.64 12.17 -21.55
N LEU A 162 5.98 11.59 -20.56
CA LEU A 162 4.60 11.93 -20.24
C LEU A 162 4.47 13.21 -19.39
N GLY A 163 5.55 13.69 -18.76
CA GLY A 163 5.53 14.85 -17.88
C GLY A 163 4.72 14.65 -16.58
N TYR A 164 4.27 13.43 -16.31
CA TYR A 164 3.50 13.06 -15.14
C TYR A 164 4.38 12.46 -14.05
N CYS A 165 4.07 12.83 -12.81
CA CYS A 165 4.59 12.20 -11.62
C CYS A 165 3.42 11.82 -10.71
N ARG A 166 3.54 10.70 -10.00
CA ARG A 166 2.51 10.24 -9.07
C ARG A 166 2.87 10.58 -7.64
N GLU A 167 1.93 11.15 -6.91
CA GLU A 167 2.03 11.40 -5.48
C GLU A 167 0.83 10.77 -4.75
N GLY A 168 1.02 9.56 -4.27
CA GLY A 168 -0.04 8.79 -3.63
C GLY A 168 -1.20 8.43 -4.59
N ASN A 169 -2.34 9.10 -4.47
CA ASN A 169 -3.47 8.97 -5.38
C ASN A 169 -3.57 10.13 -6.38
N ASN A 170 -2.76 11.17 -6.19
CA ASN A 170 -2.76 12.33 -7.05
C ASN A 170 -1.76 12.17 -8.20
N LEU A 171 -2.05 12.83 -9.30
CA LEU A 171 -1.15 13.01 -10.43
C LEU A 171 -0.65 14.44 -10.43
N ILE A 172 0.64 14.62 -10.63
CA ILE A 172 1.27 15.91 -10.80
C ILE A 172 1.72 16.01 -12.26
N TYR A 173 1.27 17.02 -12.96
CA TYR A 173 1.68 17.32 -14.32
C TYR A 173 2.42 18.64 -14.37
N THR A 174 3.63 18.67 -14.95
CA THR A 174 4.40 19.88 -15.09
C THR A 174 4.19 20.47 -16.48
N TYR A 175 3.43 21.57 -16.54
CA TYR A 175 3.13 22.28 -17.77
C TYR A 175 4.17 23.37 -18.02
N GLN A 176 4.74 23.38 -19.24
CA GLN A 176 5.67 24.43 -19.64
C GLN A 176 4.90 25.58 -20.29
N ILE A 177 5.06 26.78 -19.74
CA ILE A 177 4.36 27.99 -20.20
C ILE A 177 5.37 29.11 -20.47
N SER A 178 5.13 29.94 -21.46
CA SER A 178 5.97 31.12 -21.67
C SER A 178 5.69 32.19 -20.59
N LEU A 179 6.67 33.06 -20.33
CA LEU A 179 6.46 34.17 -19.39
C LEU A 179 5.33 35.11 -19.85
N ALA A 180 5.16 35.28 -21.17
CA ALA A 180 4.10 36.11 -21.71
C ALA A 180 2.72 35.54 -21.41
N ASP A 181 2.53 34.22 -21.62
CA ASP A 181 1.27 33.55 -21.33
C ASP A 181 1.02 33.42 -19.81
N ALA A 182 2.09 33.36 -19.01
CA ALA A 182 1.96 33.31 -17.54
C ALA A 182 1.48 34.64 -16.93
N LEU A 183 1.75 35.76 -17.61
CA LEU A 183 1.32 37.10 -17.21
C LEU A 183 0.02 37.55 -17.87
N SER A 184 -0.53 36.78 -18.78
CA SER A 184 -1.77 37.08 -19.48
C SER A 184 -2.75 35.92 -19.37
N ASP A 185 -4.00 36.15 -19.77
CA ASP A 185 -4.99 35.10 -19.85
C ASP A 185 -4.52 34.00 -20.80
N CYS A 186 -4.41 32.78 -20.30
CA CYS A 186 -3.99 31.65 -21.12
C CYS A 186 -5.03 30.53 -21.10
N SER A 187 -5.11 29.83 -22.24
CA SER A 187 -5.87 28.61 -22.38
C SER A 187 -4.91 27.44 -22.47
N LEU A 188 -5.05 26.49 -21.57
CA LEU A 188 -4.17 25.36 -21.45
C LEU A 188 -4.85 24.09 -21.91
N GLN A 189 -4.09 23.21 -22.52
CA GLN A 189 -4.52 21.87 -22.89
C GLN A 189 -3.57 20.85 -22.29
N VAL A 190 -4.11 19.99 -21.43
CA VAL A 190 -3.35 18.95 -20.74
C VAL A 190 -3.85 17.60 -21.23
N PRO A 191 -2.98 16.75 -21.81
CA PRO A 191 -3.34 15.38 -22.17
C PRO A 191 -3.47 14.55 -20.88
N THR A 192 -4.55 13.83 -20.71
CA THR A 192 -4.74 12.94 -19.57
C THR A 192 -4.21 11.54 -19.86
N LEU A 193 -4.05 10.69 -18.83
CA LEU A 193 -3.58 9.30 -18.98
C LEU A 193 -4.62 8.38 -19.66
N ASP A 194 -5.86 8.85 -19.84
CA ASP A 194 -6.94 8.18 -20.56
C ASP A 194 -7.18 8.77 -21.96
N ASP A 195 -6.16 9.39 -22.54
CA ASP A 195 -6.15 9.96 -23.91
C ASP A 195 -7.18 11.10 -24.13
N ARG A 196 -7.74 11.69 -23.06
CA ARG A 196 -8.56 12.89 -23.15
C ARG A 196 -7.68 14.15 -23.14
N LEU A 197 -8.16 15.23 -23.73
CA LEU A 197 -7.58 16.56 -23.60
C LEU A 197 -8.44 17.39 -22.65
N LEU A 198 -7.86 17.78 -21.52
CA LEU A 198 -8.49 18.73 -20.61
C LEU A 198 -8.11 20.15 -21.05
N SER A 199 -9.12 20.95 -21.38
CA SER A 199 -8.95 22.36 -21.74
C SER A 199 -9.51 23.22 -20.61
N PHE A 200 -8.72 24.14 -20.11
CA PHE A 200 -9.16 25.10 -19.10
C PHE A 200 -8.46 26.45 -19.29
N ALA A 201 -9.13 27.51 -18.89
CA ALA A 201 -8.58 28.84 -18.89
C ALA A 201 -7.96 29.17 -17.53
N CYS A 202 -6.83 29.86 -17.55
CA CYS A 202 -6.21 30.48 -16.39
C CYS A 202 -6.26 31.99 -16.54
N PRO A 203 -7.30 32.65 -15.98
CA PRO A 203 -7.40 34.11 -16.04
C PRO A 203 -6.51 34.80 -14.99
N GLU A 204 -5.93 34.04 -14.07
CA GLU A 204 -5.06 34.55 -13.03
C GLU A 204 -3.60 34.54 -13.49
N VAL A 205 -2.81 35.48 -12.95
CA VAL A 205 -1.36 35.51 -13.17
C VAL A 205 -0.73 34.23 -12.60
N VAL A 206 -0.10 33.47 -13.46
CA VAL A 206 0.54 32.21 -13.08
C VAL A 206 1.91 32.49 -12.45
N SER A 207 1.99 32.41 -11.13
CA SER A 207 3.26 32.49 -10.39
C SER A 207 4.02 31.16 -10.44
N PRO A 208 5.34 31.14 -10.15
CA PRO A 208 6.11 29.87 -10.09
C PRO A 208 5.60 28.88 -9.03
N TYR A 209 4.82 29.32 -8.06
CA TYR A 209 4.24 28.50 -6.99
C TYR A 209 2.75 28.23 -7.19
N TYR A 210 2.18 28.73 -8.29
CA TYR A 210 0.78 28.51 -8.60
C TYR A 210 0.54 27.07 -8.99
N GLU A 211 -0.43 26.44 -8.35
CA GLU A 211 -0.87 25.08 -8.64
C GLU A 211 -2.36 25.08 -8.98
N LYS A 212 -2.71 24.51 -10.12
CA LYS A 212 -4.12 24.30 -10.48
C LYS A 212 -4.52 22.89 -10.14
N LYS A 213 -5.50 22.75 -9.27
CA LYS A 213 -6.03 21.46 -8.84
C LYS A 213 -7.32 21.14 -9.60
N ILE A 214 -7.36 19.98 -10.25
CA ILE A 214 -8.55 19.44 -10.92
C ILE A 214 -8.98 18.21 -10.15
N ILE A 215 -10.17 18.27 -9.56
CA ILE A 215 -10.69 17.20 -8.70
C ILE A 215 -11.18 16.03 -9.56
N GLY A 216 -10.77 14.82 -9.19
CA GLY A 216 -11.25 13.57 -9.80
C GLY A 216 -10.57 13.16 -11.11
N ASP A 217 -9.49 13.83 -11.53
CA ASP A 217 -8.69 13.47 -12.70
C ASP A 217 -7.30 12.91 -12.36
N GLY A 218 -7.09 12.51 -11.11
CA GLY A 218 -5.89 11.81 -10.64
C GLY A 218 -5.94 10.29 -10.85
N MET A 219 -5.08 9.56 -10.13
CA MET A 219 -5.02 8.10 -10.20
C MET A 219 -6.28 7.44 -9.63
N PRO A 220 -6.75 6.34 -10.23
CA PRO A 220 -7.81 5.53 -9.64
C PRO A 220 -7.44 5.05 -8.23
N ILE A 221 -8.45 4.91 -7.38
CA ILE A 221 -8.29 4.42 -6.02
C ILE A 221 -8.74 2.97 -5.97
N SER A 222 -7.80 2.03 -5.86
CA SER A 222 -8.09 0.57 -5.89
C SER A 222 -9.07 0.11 -4.81
N LYS A 223 -9.10 0.79 -3.65
CA LYS A 223 -10.02 0.48 -2.53
C LYS A 223 -11.45 1.02 -2.74
N SER A 224 -11.63 1.97 -3.65
CA SER A 224 -12.91 2.63 -3.92
C SER A 224 -13.12 2.73 -5.43
N PRO A 225 -13.58 1.66 -6.09
CA PRO A 225 -13.80 1.65 -7.52
C PRO A 225 -14.69 2.80 -7.98
N GLY A 226 -14.28 3.49 -9.04
CA GLY A 226 -14.96 4.68 -9.57
C GLY A 226 -14.50 6.01 -8.96
N SER A 227 -13.76 5.99 -7.85
CA SER A 227 -13.14 7.20 -7.29
C SER A 227 -11.73 7.37 -7.82
N LYS A 228 -11.35 8.62 -8.11
CA LYS A 228 -9.99 9.01 -8.50
C LYS A 228 -9.46 10.06 -7.54
N GLY A 229 -8.15 10.18 -7.46
CA GLY A 229 -7.48 11.30 -6.81
C GLY A 229 -7.59 12.58 -7.64
N ASP A 230 -6.77 13.55 -7.34
CA ASP A 230 -6.77 14.84 -8.01
C ASP A 230 -5.59 14.97 -8.98
N LEU A 231 -5.79 15.75 -10.03
CA LEU A 231 -4.72 16.17 -10.93
C LEU A 231 -4.25 17.57 -10.48
N ILE A 232 -2.96 17.68 -10.19
CA ILE A 232 -2.30 18.93 -9.80
C ILE A 232 -1.41 19.35 -10.96
N ILE A 233 -1.67 20.53 -11.50
CA ILE A 233 -0.86 21.08 -12.58
C ILE A 233 0.08 22.10 -11.96
N ARG A 234 1.36 21.86 -12.12
CA ARG A 234 2.46 22.78 -11.77
C ARG A 234 2.97 23.45 -13.01
N PHE A 235 3.38 24.69 -12.89
CA PHE A 235 3.83 25.48 -14.01
C PHE A 235 5.34 25.67 -14.00
N HIS A 236 5.97 25.34 -15.13
CA HIS A 236 7.36 25.69 -15.38
C HIS A 236 7.41 26.86 -16.36
N ILE A 237 7.68 28.05 -15.82
CA ILE A 237 7.68 29.28 -16.60
C ILE A 237 9.00 29.44 -17.35
N LEU A 238 8.90 29.49 -18.68
CA LEU A 238 10.06 29.66 -19.56
C LEU A 238 10.36 31.15 -19.74
N PHE A 239 11.48 31.58 -19.19
CA PHE A 239 11.97 32.93 -19.37
C PHE A 239 12.68 33.09 -20.69
N PRO A 240 12.50 34.21 -21.42
CA PRO A 240 13.24 34.49 -22.65
C PRO A 240 14.75 34.65 -22.35
N LYS A 241 15.58 33.98 -23.13
CA LYS A 241 17.05 34.03 -22.95
C LYS A 241 17.62 35.42 -23.19
N TYR A 242 16.96 36.24 -24.03
CA TYR A 242 17.41 37.59 -24.39
C TYR A 242 16.22 38.53 -24.59
N LEU A 243 16.35 39.74 -24.07
CA LEU A 243 15.46 40.88 -24.29
C LEU A 243 16.29 42.12 -24.60
N ASN A 244 15.91 42.87 -25.62
CA ASN A 244 16.57 44.14 -25.93
C ASN A 244 16.20 45.22 -24.89
N GLY A 245 17.03 46.27 -24.79
CA GLY A 245 16.88 47.32 -23.77
C GLY A 245 15.53 48.04 -23.82
N THR A 246 15.02 48.31 -24.98
CA THR A 246 13.70 48.95 -25.15
C THR A 246 12.54 48.09 -24.65
N LYS A 247 12.59 46.79 -24.88
CA LYS A 247 11.58 45.87 -24.36
C LYS A 247 11.66 45.74 -22.82
N LYS A 248 12.87 45.73 -22.25
CA LYS A 248 13.07 45.73 -20.80
C LYS A 248 12.47 46.93 -20.11
N LEU A 249 12.65 48.12 -20.70
CA LEU A 249 12.09 49.39 -20.16
C LEU A 249 10.57 49.34 -20.18
N LYS A 250 9.96 48.95 -21.33
CA LYS A 250 8.48 48.87 -21.42
C LYS A 250 7.88 47.85 -20.43
N ILE A 251 8.50 46.69 -20.25
CA ILE A 251 8.03 45.71 -19.26
C ILE A 251 8.11 46.29 -17.86
N ARG A 252 9.21 46.98 -17.51
CA ARG A 252 9.38 47.60 -16.21
C ARG A 252 8.29 48.69 -15.94
N GLU A 253 8.01 49.54 -16.94
CA GLU A 253 6.99 50.55 -16.84
C GLU A 253 5.61 49.95 -16.63
N LEU A 254 5.24 48.89 -17.35
CA LEU A 254 3.94 48.25 -17.22
C LEU A 254 3.76 47.62 -15.82
N ILE A 255 4.74 46.87 -15.35
CA ILE A 255 4.66 46.18 -14.04
C ILE A 255 4.64 47.20 -12.89
N ALA A 256 5.50 48.26 -12.95
CA ALA A 256 5.54 49.26 -11.88
C ALA A 256 4.25 50.07 -11.77
N ASN A 257 3.53 50.27 -12.85
CA ASN A 257 2.24 50.97 -12.84
C ASN A 257 1.11 50.14 -12.17
N GLU A 258 1.16 48.81 -12.29
CA GLU A 258 0.20 47.89 -11.65
C GLU A 258 0.42 47.81 -10.13
N GLU A 259 1.69 47.77 -9.66
CA GLU A 259 2.01 47.77 -8.22
C GLU A 259 1.56 49.03 -7.46
N LEU A 260 1.36 50.13 -8.18
CA LEU A 260 0.85 51.38 -7.59
C LEU A 260 -0.69 51.43 -7.45
N GLN A 261 -1.40 50.46 -8.08
CA GLN A 261 -2.85 50.37 -8.05
C GLN A 261 -3.41 49.26 -7.14
N ALA A 262 -2.55 48.38 -6.62
CA ALA A 262 -2.88 47.30 -5.70
C ALA A 262 -2.64 47.70 -4.23
#